data_860f7866a4d75882a8b1932e465bbf78
#
_entry.id   860f7866a4d75882a8b1932e465bbf78
#
_cell.length_a   1.000
_cell.length_b   1.000
_cell.length_c   1.000
_cell.angle_alpha   90.00
_cell.angle_beta   90.00
_cell.angle_gamma   90.00
#
_symmetry.space_group_name_H-M   'P 1'
#
loop_
_entity.id
_entity.type
_entity.pdbx_description
1 polymer ?
#
loop_
_entity_poly.entity_id
_entity_poly.type
_entity_poly.pdbx_seq_one_letter_code
_entity_poly.pdbx_strand_id
1 'polypeptide(L)'
;MKNWQLVCHISNIPETGDFFTFEIFNERIFVIRDEDKNIKAFHNLCSHRGTKLIDEISGTCSGKITCPYHAWGYNFQGDLIKVPYENQFNDLNKAEHALQSVELEIFQGFIFVKLLASDTPSVHEQFAPYIDEIKKYKLEEMKPLGRDTMRPRNVNWKQIADNYVDALHIPVAHPGLSKLVGKSYGVEVSSNNGYIHKMWGDGSNARKDNLSNNLYNKYLPSMSHLPEDKQRYWLYYRLWPNLAFDIYPEQMDFMQFIPIDAQTTMIREIAYALPDNRRETKVAQYLNWRINRQVNNEDTQLINWVQEGMNSNKFKDGPLAKTEICLIDSASKVRNSLPVASLQIAPKESEISKINAELMLSST
;
A
#
# COMPACT_ATOMS: atom_id res chain seq x y z
N MET A 1 9.99 -6.94 1.39
CA MET A 1 9.57 -8.29 1.85
C MET A 1 9.65 -8.47 3.37
N LYS A 2 10.54 -7.76 4.08
CA LYS A 2 10.60 -7.68 5.56
C LYS A 2 9.56 -6.72 6.17
N ASN A 3 8.91 -5.90 5.36
CA ASN A 3 7.86 -4.97 5.79
C ASN A 3 6.49 -5.46 5.30
N TRP A 4 5.45 -5.01 5.99
CA TRP A 4 4.07 -5.33 5.67
C TRP A 4 3.68 -4.82 4.29
N GLN A 5 2.96 -5.65 3.54
CA GLN A 5 2.43 -5.35 2.21
C GLN A 5 0.91 -5.49 2.23
N LEU A 6 0.21 -4.51 1.70
CA LEU A 6 -1.24 -4.55 1.57
C LEU A 6 -1.65 -5.51 0.44
N VAL A 7 -2.54 -6.44 0.74
CA VAL A 7 -3.11 -7.37 -0.25
C VAL A 7 -4.44 -6.86 -0.76
N CYS A 8 -5.44 -6.75 0.11
CA CYS A 8 -6.79 -6.30 -0.24
C CYS A 8 -7.56 -5.90 1.04
N HIS A 9 -8.83 -5.54 0.88
CA HIS A 9 -9.75 -5.33 2.00
C HIS A 9 -10.60 -6.59 2.23
N ILE A 10 -11.05 -6.84 3.46
CA ILE A 10 -11.90 -8.00 3.81
C ILE A 10 -13.18 -8.10 2.98
N SER A 11 -13.68 -6.97 2.48
CA SER A 11 -14.85 -6.94 1.60
C SER A 11 -14.59 -7.45 0.19
N ASN A 12 -13.33 -7.66 -0.20
CA ASN A 12 -12.98 -8.30 -1.47
C ASN A 12 -13.12 -9.82 -1.43
N ILE A 13 -13.13 -10.41 -0.24
CA ILE A 13 -13.24 -11.86 0.00
C ILE A 13 -14.30 -12.15 1.09
N PRO A 14 -15.58 -11.82 0.87
CA PRO A 14 -16.63 -11.90 1.88
C PRO A 14 -17.05 -13.31 2.27
N GLU A 15 -16.98 -14.28 1.34
CA GLU A 15 -17.53 -15.62 1.52
C GLU A 15 -16.43 -16.68 1.60
N THR A 16 -16.78 -17.83 2.19
CA THR A 16 -15.88 -19.01 2.27
C THR A 16 -15.43 -19.44 0.89
N GLY A 17 -14.12 -19.62 0.73
CA GLY A 17 -13.48 -19.95 -0.54
C GLY A 17 -13.12 -18.74 -1.40
N ASP A 18 -13.61 -17.53 -1.06
CA ASP A 18 -13.19 -16.32 -1.76
C ASP A 18 -11.71 -16.05 -1.52
N PHE A 19 -11.02 -15.71 -2.60
CA PHE A 19 -9.59 -15.45 -2.58
C PHE A 19 -9.21 -14.13 -3.29
N PHE A 20 -8.03 -13.65 -2.94
CA PHE A 20 -7.37 -12.55 -3.64
C PHE A 20 -5.87 -12.85 -3.77
N THR A 21 -5.30 -12.69 -4.98
CA THR A 21 -3.87 -12.91 -5.24
C THR A 21 -3.10 -11.60 -5.21
N PHE A 22 -1.84 -11.66 -4.81
CA PHE A 22 -0.93 -10.52 -4.80
C PHE A 22 0.46 -10.95 -5.22
N GLU A 23 1.13 -10.12 -6.04
CA GLU A 23 2.49 -10.35 -6.48
C GLU A 23 3.36 -9.14 -6.17
N ILE A 24 4.57 -9.40 -5.66
CA ILE A 24 5.62 -8.40 -5.48
C ILE A 24 6.98 -9.03 -5.78
N PHE A 25 7.73 -8.46 -6.72
CA PHE A 25 8.94 -9.08 -7.28
C PHE A 25 8.63 -10.50 -7.81
N ASN A 26 9.35 -11.50 -7.31
CA ASN A 26 9.17 -12.90 -7.68
C ASN A 26 8.26 -13.69 -6.72
N GLU A 27 7.75 -13.02 -5.68
CA GLU A 27 6.89 -13.64 -4.68
C GLU A 27 5.43 -13.50 -5.08
N ARG A 28 4.74 -14.63 -5.04
CA ARG A 28 3.31 -14.74 -5.32
C ARG A 28 2.63 -15.33 -4.11
N ILE A 29 1.58 -14.66 -3.65
CA ILE A 29 0.76 -15.14 -2.54
C ILE A 29 -0.72 -15.06 -2.91
N PHE A 30 -1.53 -15.75 -2.15
CA PHE A 30 -2.97 -15.50 -2.12
C PHE A 30 -3.46 -15.48 -0.68
N VAL A 31 -4.52 -14.73 -0.45
CA VAL A 31 -5.32 -14.78 0.78
C VAL A 31 -6.64 -15.43 0.45
N ILE A 32 -7.19 -16.22 1.38
CA ILE A 32 -8.43 -16.96 1.18
C ILE A 32 -9.23 -16.98 2.49
N ARG A 33 -10.56 -16.95 2.38
CA ARG A 33 -11.44 -17.10 3.53
C ARG A 33 -11.76 -18.57 3.74
N ASP A 34 -11.46 -19.10 4.93
CA ASP A 34 -11.72 -20.49 5.30
C ASP A 34 -13.17 -20.72 5.74
N GLU A 35 -13.47 -21.96 6.09
CA GLU A 35 -14.80 -22.42 6.53
C GLU A 35 -15.24 -21.76 7.85
N ASP A 36 -14.29 -21.44 8.73
CA ASP A 36 -14.52 -20.75 10.00
C ASP A 36 -14.58 -19.22 9.87
N LYS A 37 -14.63 -18.73 8.62
CA LYS A 37 -14.61 -17.30 8.27
C LYS A 37 -13.31 -16.57 8.62
N ASN A 38 -12.25 -17.28 9.00
CA ASN A 38 -10.92 -16.70 9.15
C ASN A 38 -10.27 -16.47 7.78
N ILE A 39 -9.29 -15.58 7.75
CA ILE A 39 -8.50 -15.32 6.55
C ILE A 39 -7.14 -15.99 6.72
N LYS A 40 -6.72 -16.74 5.72
CA LYS A 40 -5.41 -17.38 5.63
C LYS A 40 -4.62 -16.81 4.49
N ALA A 41 -3.31 -16.82 4.59
CA ALA A 41 -2.40 -16.40 3.54
C ALA A 41 -1.37 -17.50 3.26
N PHE A 42 -1.14 -17.76 1.98
CA PHE A 42 -0.20 -18.80 1.54
C PHE A 42 0.64 -18.30 0.36
N HIS A 43 1.85 -18.85 0.22
CA HIS A 43 2.57 -18.75 -1.05
C HIS A 43 1.77 -19.46 -2.15
N ASN A 44 1.61 -18.82 -3.29
CA ASN A 44 0.84 -19.33 -4.43
C ASN A 44 1.66 -20.35 -5.23
N LEU A 45 2.09 -21.41 -4.57
CA LEU A 45 2.97 -22.45 -5.10
C LEU A 45 2.51 -23.84 -4.66
N CYS A 46 2.35 -24.76 -5.61
CA CYS A 46 2.10 -26.17 -5.33
C CYS A 46 3.37 -26.84 -4.77
N SER A 47 3.25 -27.52 -3.63
CA SER A 47 4.37 -28.21 -2.97
C SER A 47 4.94 -29.39 -3.78
N HIS A 48 4.26 -29.84 -4.85
CA HIS A 48 4.76 -30.90 -5.72
C HIS A 48 5.90 -30.41 -6.63
N ARG A 49 5.67 -29.40 -7.47
CA ARG A 49 6.64 -28.90 -8.47
C ARG A 49 6.62 -27.38 -8.66
N GLY A 50 6.18 -26.62 -7.68
CA GLY A 50 6.20 -25.17 -7.68
C GLY A 50 5.23 -24.48 -8.67
N THR A 51 4.23 -25.22 -9.19
CA THR A 51 3.24 -24.64 -10.09
C THR A 51 2.40 -23.60 -9.35
N LYS A 52 2.15 -22.45 -9.98
CA LYS A 52 1.16 -21.49 -9.53
C LYS A 52 -0.20 -22.17 -9.36
N LEU A 53 -0.83 -22.01 -8.22
CA LEU A 53 -2.11 -22.67 -7.90
C LEU A 53 -3.29 -21.89 -8.43
N ILE A 54 -3.27 -20.56 -8.29
CA ILE A 54 -4.34 -19.64 -8.64
C ILE A 54 -3.73 -18.58 -9.56
N ASP A 55 -4.28 -18.41 -10.76
CA ASP A 55 -3.80 -17.42 -11.76
C ASP A 55 -4.65 -16.15 -11.76
N GLU A 56 -5.93 -16.27 -11.39
CA GLU A 56 -6.87 -15.16 -11.31
C GLU A 56 -6.51 -14.20 -10.16
N ILE A 57 -6.82 -12.91 -10.33
CA ILE A 57 -6.62 -11.88 -9.31
C ILE A 57 -7.54 -12.10 -8.11
N SER A 58 -8.79 -12.49 -8.36
CA SER A 58 -9.79 -12.77 -7.33
C SER A 58 -10.84 -13.75 -7.85
N GLY A 59 -11.50 -14.46 -6.97
CA GLY A 59 -12.53 -15.42 -7.32
C GLY A 59 -12.90 -16.27 -6.12
N THR A 60 -13.54 -17.43 -6.38
CA THR A 60 -13.99 -18.36 -5.34
C THR A 60 -13.54 -19.78 -5.66
N CYS A 61 -12.84 -20.42 -4.72
CA CYS A 61 -12.51 -21.84 -4.77
C CYS A 61 -13.68 -22.68 -4.25
N SER A 62 -14.15 -23.65 -5.02
CA SER A 62 -15.24 -24.57 -4.59
C SER A 62 -14.71 -25.70 -3.72
N GLY A 63 -14.70 -25.51 -2.39
CA GLY A 63 -14.40 -26.50 -1.38
C GLY A 63 -12.93 -26.91 -1.23
N LYS A 64 -12.07 -26.58 -2.18
CA LYS A 64 -10.61 -26.80 -2.13
C LYS A 64 -9.86 -26.02 -3.19
N ILE A 65 -8.56 -25.86 -2.96
CA ILE A 65 -7.61 -25.34 -3.94
C ILE A 65 -7.03 -26.51 -4.73
N THR A 66 -7.13 -26.47 -6.07
CA THR A 66 -6.66 -27.60 -6.90
C THR A 66 -5.54 -27.12 -7.83
N CYS A 67 -4.38 -27.77 -7.74
CA CYS A 67 -3.26 -27.50 -8.63
C CYS A 67 -3.63 -27.82 -10.09
N PRO A 68 -3.43 -26.86 -11.03
CA PRO A 68 -3.80 -27.08 -12.44
C PRO A 68 -2.90 -28.07 -13.16
N TYR A 69 -1.75 -28.46 -12.56
CA TYR A 69 -0.77 -29.32 -13.24
C TYR A 69 -1.07 -30.81 -13.00
N HIS A 70 -1.15 -31.27 -11.75
CA HIS A 70 -1.37 -32.67 -11.41
C HIS A 70 -2.53 -32.91 -10.45
N ALA A 71 -3.43 -31.92 -10.32
CA ALA A 71 -4.64 -31.99 -9.50
C ALA A 71 -4.40 -32.32 -8.00
N TRP A 72 -3.22 -31.97 -7.45
CA TRP A 72 -3.02 -31.96 -6.01
C TRP A 72 -3.99 -30.99 -5.39
N GLY A 73 -4.70 -31.42 -4.34
CA GLY A 73 -5.77 -30.63 -3.73
C GLY A 73 -5.46 -30.27 -2.29
N TYR A 74 -5.66 -29.00 -1.95
CA TYR A 74 -5.46 -28.46 -0.62
C TYR A 74 -6.77 -27.93 -0.05
N ASN A 75 -6.98 -28.10 1.26
CA ASN A 75 -8.07 -27.43 1.95
C ASN A 75 -7.75 -25.94 2.15
N PHE A 76 -8.68 -25.17 2.74
CA PHE A 76 -8.46 -23.73 2.98
C PHE A 76 -7.57 -23.43 4.19
N GLN A 77 -7.20 -24.47 4.98
CA GLN A 77 -6.15 -24.40 6.00
C GLN A 77 -4.75 -24.63 5.43
N GLY A 78 -4.67 -25.01 4.14
CA GLY A 78 -3.41 -25.27 3.43
C GLY A 78 -2.95 -26.72 3.46
N ASP A 79 -3.67 -27.64 4.11
CA ASP A 79 -3.29 -29.04 4.18
C ASP A 79 -3.48 -29.74 2.84
N LEU A 80 -2.53 -30.59 2.47
CA LEU A 80 -2.66 -31.46 1.28
C LEU A 80 -3.66 -32.60 1.58
N ILE A 81 -4.83 -32.51 0.96
CA ILE A 81 -5.94 -33.47 1.21
C ILE A 81 -6.15 -34.50 0.08
N LYS A 82 -5.67 -34.17 -1.13
CA LYS A 82 -5.88 -35.03 -2.30
C LYS A 82 -4.63 -35.10 -3.17
N VAL A 83 -4.22 -36.32 -3.47
CA VAL A 83 -3.14 -36.62 -4.42
C VAL A 83 -3.63 -37.66 -5.42
N PRO A 84 -3.82 -37.33 -6.70
CA PRO A 84 -4.13 -38.35 -7.72
C PRO A 84 -3.00 -39.37 -7.83
N TYR A 85 -3.36 -40.63 -7.99
CA TYR A 85 -2.41 -41.76 -8.08
C TYR A 85 -1.43 -41.81 -6.89
N GLU A 86 -1.91 -41.54 -5.69
CA GLU A 86 -1.11 -41.47 -4.45
C GLU A 86 -0.25 -42.72 -4.24
N ASN A 87 -0.74 -43.88 -4.64
CA ASN A 87 -0.02 -45.15 -4.56
C ASN A 87 1.25 -45.23 -5.45
N GLN A 88 1.50 -44.27 -6.33
CA GLN A 88 2.71 -44.16 -7.13
C GLN A 88 3.82 -43.35 -6.45
N PHE A 89 3.52 -42.70 -5.33
CA PHE A 89 4.50 -41.93 -4.56
C PHE A 89 4.98 -42.78 -3.39
N ASN A 90 6.27 -43.10 -3.37
CA ASN A 90 6.89 -43.78 -2.25
C ASN A 90 6.97 -42.84 -1.04
N ASP A 91 6.48 -43.32 0.10
CA ASP A 91 6.59 -42.63 1.40
C ASP A 91 6.07 -41.17 1.45
N LEU A 92 5.02 -40.87 0.69
CA LEU A 92 4.43 -39.53 0.68
C LEU A 92 3.79 -39.18 2.05
N ASN A 93 4.43 -38.25 2.74
CA ASN A 93 3.85 -37.65 3.94
C ASN A 93 3.10 -36.36 3.57
N LYS A 94 1.78 -36.37 3.51
CA LYS A 94 0.95 -35.21 3.14
C LYS A 94 1.16 -34.02 4.06
N ALA A 95 1.46 -34.22 5.34
CA ALA A 95 1.69 -33.13 6.30
C ALA A 95 2.95 -32.29 5.96
N GLU A 96 3.95 -32.92 5.36
CA GLU A 96 5.17 -32.21 4.91
C GLU A 96 4.98 -31.45 3.59
N HIS A 97 3.83 -31.67 2.93
CA HIS A 97 3.50 -31.06 1.65
C HIS A 97 2.29 -30.09 1.76
N ALA A 98 2.01 -29.57 2.94
CA ALA A 98 1.07 -28.47 3.14
C ALA A 98 1.57 -27.19 2.42
N LEU A 99 0.66 -26.26 2.12
CA LEU A 99 1.01 -24.96 1.59
C LEU A 99 1.82 -24.17 2.62
N GLN A 100 2.81 -23.42 2.14
CA GLN A 100 3.60 -22.56 3.01
C GLN A 100 2.76 -21.32 3.39
N SER A 101 2.51 -21.17 4.69
CA SER A 101 1.79 -20.02 5.23
C SER A 101 2.62 -18.73 5.16
N VAL A 102 1.95 -17.61 5.02
CA VAL A 102 2.53 -16.27 5.07
C VAL A 102 1.97 -15.55 6.30
N GLU A 103 2.81 -14.80 6.99
CA GLU A 103 2.39 -13.99 8.14
C GLU A 103 1.36 -12.95 7.69
N LEU A 104 0.22 -12.87 8.41
CA LEU A 104 -0.93 -12.05 8.05
C LEU A 104 -1.39 -11.23 9.25
N GLU A 105 -1.79 -10.00 8.98
CA GLU A 105 -2.46 -9.11 9.93
C GLU A 105 -3.61 -8.37 9.25
N ILE A 106 -4.71 -8.15 10.00
CA ILE A 106 -5.85 -7.35 9.53
C ILE A 106 -5.90 -6.06 10.34
N PHE A 107 -5.77 -4.93 9.67
CA PHE A 107 -5.87 -3.61 10.27
C PHE A 107 -6.99 -2.80 9.64
N GLN A 108 -8.00 -2.42 10.41
CA GLN A 108 -9.16 -1.63 9.96
C GLN A 108 -9.80 -2.18 8.66
N GLY A 109 -9.92 -3.53 8.57
CA GLY A 109 -10.46 -4.22 7.41
C GLY A 109 -9.46 -4.48 6.28
N PHE A 110 -8.29 -3.88 6.30
CA PHE A 110 -7.25 -4.13 5.30
C PHE A 110 -6.37 -5.32 5.70
N ILE A 111 -6.12 -6.22 4.75
CA ILE A 111 -5.33 -7.44 4.92
C ILE A 111 -3.90 -7.16 4.50
N PHE A 112 -2.99 -7.33 5.45
CA PHE A 112 -1.56 -7.19 5.26
C PHE A 112 -0.86 -8.52 5.37
N VAL A 113 0.25 -8.66 4.64
CA VAL A 113 1.13 -9.83 4.71
C VAL A 113 2.58 -9.39 4.88
N LYS A 114 3.37 -10.24 5.56
CA LYS A 114 4.82 -10.08 5.68
C LYS A 114 5.49 -11.34 5.17
N LEU A 115 6.24 -11.22 4.07
CA LEU A 115 6.76 -12.35 3.29
C LEU A 115 8.03 -12.96 3.88
N LEU A 116 8.81 -12.18 4.62
CA LEU A 116 10.02 -12.62 5.30
C LEU A 116 9.95 -12.26 6.79
N ALA A 117 10.34 -13.19 7.62
CA ALA A 117 10.44 -12.95 9.06
C ALA A 117 11.37 -11.76 9.34
N SER A 118 10.94 -10.88 10.24
CA SER A 118 11.67 -9.68 10.65
C SER A 118 11.10 -9.13 11.95
N ASP A 119 11.87 -8.26 12.60
CA ASP A 119 11.46 -7.53 13.80
C ASP A 119 10.59 -6.29 13.49
N THR A 120 10.09 -6.17 12.24
CA THR A 120 9.17 -5.11 11.87
C THR A 120 7.91 -5.19 12.73
N PRO A 121 7.56 -4.13 13.48
CA PRO A 121 6.37 -4.13 14.31
C PRO A 121 5.10 -4.46 13.55
N SER A 122 4.08 -4.95 14.23
CA SER A 122 2.76 -5.18 13.65
C SER A 122 2.17 -3.88 13.07
N VAL A 123 1.24 -3.98 12.13
CA VAL A 123 0.58 -2.80 11.55
C VAL A 123 -0.17 -2.01 12.64
N HIS A 124 -0.78 -2.72 13.61
CA HIS A 124 -1.41 -2.09 14.76
C HIS A 124 -0.42 -1.28 15.60
N GLU A 125 0.75 -1.82 15.90
CA GLU A 125 1.79 -1.10 16.65
C GLU A 125 2.31 0.11 15.89
N GLN A 126 2.45 0.00 14.57
CA GLN A 126 2.88 1.12 13.73
C GLN A 126 1.87 2.26 13.72
N PHE A 127 0.57 1.95 13.65
CA PHE A 127 -0.50 2.93 13.67
C PHE A 127 -0.99 3.29 15.09
N ALA A 128 -0.41 2.73 16.15
CA ALA A 128 -0.89 2.95 17.52
C ALA A 128 -1.19 4.42 17.89
N PRO A 129 -0.37 5.42 17.51
CA PRO A 129 -0.67 6.82 17.81
C PRO A 129 -1.91 7.39 17.10
N TYR A 130 -2.37 6.74 16.03
CA TYR A 130 -3.40 7.25 15.12
C TYR A 130 -4.69 6.41 15.11
N ILE A 131 -4.74 5.29 15.82
CA ILE A 131 -5.86 4.34 15.81
C ILE A 131 -7.18 5.02 16.16
N ASP A 132 -7.21 5.84 17.20
CA ASP A 132 -8.44 6.51 17.65
C ASP A 132 -8.96 7.56 16.65
N GLU A 133 -8.07 8.13 15.84
CA GLU A 133 -8.45 9.03 14.76
C GLU A 133 -9.00 8.23 13.57
N ILE A 134 -8.29 7.17 13.15
CA ILE A 134 -8.65 6.34 12.00
C ILE A 134 -9.98 5.61 12.22
N LYS A 135 -10.22 5.06 13.41
CA LYS A 135 -11.46 4.37 13.76
C LYS A 135 -12.71 5.18 13.53
N LYS A 136 -12.65 6.52 13.62
CA LYS A 136 -13.79 7.40 13.36
C LYS A 136 -14.29 7.30 11.92
N TYR A 137 -13.43 6.93 10.98
CA TYR A 137 -13.76 6.79 9.57
C TYR A 137 -14.34 5.41 9.21
N LYS A 138 -14.35 4.44 10.14
CA LYS A 138 -14.98 3.12 9.98
C LYS A 138 -14.50 2.36 8.74
N LEU A 139 -13.20 2.34 8.50
CA LEU A 139 -12.61 1.78 7.27
C LEU A 139 -13.02 0.31 7.06
N GLU A 140 -13.16 -0.46 8.13
CA GLU A 140 -13.55 -1.89 8.07
C GLU A 140 -14.98 -2.13 7.53
N GLU A 141 -15.88 -1.13 7.62
CA GLU A 141 -17.24 -1.19 7.09
C GLU A 141 -17.32 -0.78 5.60
N MET A 142 -16.25 -0.25 5.04
CA MET A 142 -16.22 0.29 3.68
C MET A 142 -16.28 -0.82 2.62
N LYS A 143 -16.72 -0.41 1.43
CA LYS A 143 -16.79 -1.25 0.23
C LYS A 143 -16.05 -0.56 -0.92
N PRO A 144 -15.46 -1.32 -1.86
CA PRO A 144 -14.79 -0.73 -3.00
C PRO A 144 -15.76 0.06 -3.88
N LEU A 145 -15.34 1.25 -4.32
CA LEU A 145 -16.09 2.09 -5.25
C LEU A 145 -15.86 1.72 -6.72
N GLY A 146 -14.89 0.89 -7.00
CA GLY A 146 -14.53 0.48 -8.35
C GLY A 146 -13.60 -0.73 -8.35
N ARG A 147 -12.83 -0.86 -9.41
CA ARG A 147 -11.78 -1.89 -9.55
C ARG A 147 -10.42 -1.31 -9.22
N ASP A 148 -9.50 -2.17 -8.78
CA ASP A 148 -8.09 -1.82 -8.67
C ASP A 148 -7.59 -1.25 -10.00
N THR A 149 -6.93 -0.11 -9.94
CA THR A 149 -6.21 0.44 -11.08
C THR A 149 -4.73 0.14 -10.94
N MET A 150 -4.13 -0.32 -12.03
CA MET A 150 -2.71 -0.63 -12.12
C MET A 150 -2.09 0.27 -13.17
N ARG A 151 -1.21 1.18 -12.76
CA ARG A 151 -0.62 2.19 -13.65
C ARG A 151 0.89 2.19 -13.56
N PRO A 152 1.61 1.77 -14.62
CA PRO A 152 3.07 1.84 -14.62
C PRO A 152 3.55 3.30 -14.68
N ARG A 153 4.67 3.56 -14.01
CA ARG A 153 5.44 4.80 -14.04
C ARG A 153 6.90 4.48 -14.30
N ASN A 154 7.52 5.21 -15.21
CA ASN A 154 8.95 5.05 -15.55
C ASN A 154 9.83 5.85 -14.57
N VAL A 155 9.61 5.60 -13.29
CA VAL A 155 10.33 6.23 -12.19
C VAL A 155 10.59 5.22 -11.07
N ASN A 156 11.64 5.44 -10.29
CA ASN A 156 11.91 4.67 -9.09
C ASN A 156 10.79 4.91 -8.05
N TRP A 157 10.35 3.86 -7.36
CA TRP A 157 9.28 3.95 -6.36
C TRP A 157 9.56 4.96 -5.24
N LYS A 158 10.85 5.19 -4.90
CA LYS A 158 11.23 6.17 -3.88
C LYS A 158 10.89 7.60 -4.30
N GLN A 159 10.96 7.92 -5.60
CA GLN A 159 10.57 9.26 -6.09
C GLN A 159 9.09 9.53 -5.88
N ILE A 160 8.25 8.52 -6.10
CA ILE A 160 6.80 8.62 -5.84
C ILE A 160 6.54 8.77 -4.34
N ALA A 161 7.23 7.95 -3.54
CA ALA A 161 7.09 7.96 -2.09
C ALA A 161 7.58 9.27 -1.45
N ASP A 162 8.64 9.86 -1.98
CA ASP A 162 9.19 11.14 -1.51
C ASP A 162 8.28 12.31 -1.92
N ASN A 163 7.82 12.35 -3.17
CA ASN A 163 6.85 13.35 -3.64
C ASN A 163 5.55 13.30 -2.80
N TYR A 164 5.05 12.11 -2.49
CA TYR A 164 3.84 11.95 -1.68
C TYR A 164 3.95 12.56 -0.27
N VAL A 165 5.10 12.54 0.35
CA VAL A 165 5.30 13.08 1.72
C VAL A 165 5.91 14.47 1.76
N ASP A 166 6.26 15.05 0.61
CA ASP A 166 6.76 16.42 0.51
C ASP A 166 5.60 17.42 0.58
N ALA A 167 5.64 18.34 1.55
CA ALA A 167 4.66 19.40 1.67
C ALA A 167 5.08 20.71 0.97
N LEU A 168 6.36 20.88 0.66
CA LEU A 168 6.87 22.17 0.11
C LEU A 168 6.42 22.42 -1.32
N HIS A 169 6.23 21.35 -2.12
CA HIS A 169 5.78 21.52 -3.50
C HIS A 169 4.30 21.90 -3.62
N ILE A 170 3.45 21.57 -2.62
CA ILE A 170 1.99 21.74 -2.68
C ILE A 170 1.56 23.15 -3.07
N PRO A 171 2.06 24.23 -2.46
CA PRO A 171 1.63 25.59 -2.82
C PRO A 171 1.98 26.00 -4.25
N VAL A 172 2.99 25.39 -4.83
CA VAL A 172 3.54 25.71 -6.16
C VAL A 172 2.99 24.79 -7.23
N ALA A 173 3.07 23.49 -6.99
CA ALA A 173 2.66 22.45 -7.93
C ALA A 173 1.14 22.24 -7.97
N HIS A 174 0.49 22.37 -6.81
CA HIS A 174 -0.96 22.10 -6.63
C HIS A 174 -1.71 23.31 -6.11
N PRO A 175 -1.79 24.41 -6.86
CA PRO A 175 -2.46 25.63 -6.39
C PRO A 175 -3.94 25.40 -6.04
N GLY A 176 -4.59 24.44 -6.73
CA GLY A 176 -5.95 24.03 -6.44
C GLY A 176 -6.05 23.36 -5.08
N LEU A 177 -5.25 22.31 -4.82
CA LEU A 177 -5.20 21.62 -3.53
C LEU A 177 -4.84 22.59 -2.40
N SER A 178 -3.84 23.44 -2.59
CA SER A 178 -3.42 24.46 -1.61
C SER A 178 -4.56 25.42 -1.22
N LYS A 179 -5.47 25.75 -2.15
CA LYS A 179 -6.65 26.54 -1.85
C LYS A 179 -7.77 25.76 -1.16
N LEU A 180 -7.87 24.46 -1.47
CA LEU A 180 -8.86 23.56 -0.89
C LEU A 180 -8.55 23.25 0.58
N VAL A 181 -7.31 22.85 0.88
CA VAL A 181 -6.90 22.46 2.24
C VAL A 181 -6.34 23.65 3.05
N GLY A 182 -6.28 24.82 2.46
CA GLY A 182 -5.83 26.04 3.13
C GLY A 182 -4.36 26.05 3.49
N LYS A 183 -4.01 26.92 4.47
CA LYS A 183 -2.62 27.03 4.98
C LYS A 183 -2.30 26.04 6.10
N SER A 184 -3.25 25.15 6.42
CA SER A 184 -3.17 24.21 7.55
C SER A 184 -2.56 22.86 7.19
N TYR A 185 -1.93 22.74 6.01
CA TYR A 185 -1.28 21.48 5.64
C TYR A 185 -0.12 21.18 6.58
N GLY A 186 -0.23 20.07 7.30
CA GLY A 186 0.73 19.65 8.29
C GLY A 186 1.40 18.33 7.92
N VAL A 187 2.58 18.10 8.48
CA VAL A 187 3.36 16.86 8.33
C VAL A 187 3.90 16.42 9.69
N GLU A 188 3.95 15.12 9.91
CA GLU A 188 4.44 14.50 11.14
C GLU A 188 5.07 13.15 10.84
N VAL A 189 6.17 12.84 11.53
CA VAL A 189 6.75 11.49 11.60
C VAL A 189 6.30 10.85 12.91
N SER A 190 5.79 9.63 12.87
CA SER A 190 5.33 8.91 14.06
C SER A 190 6.42 8.81 15.13
N SER A 191 6.09 9.24 16.34
CA SER A 191 7.02 9.32 17.46
C SER A 191 7.41 7.95 18.05
N ASN A 192 6.59 6.91 17.85
CA ASN A 192 6.84 5.59 18.46
C ASN A 192 7.87 4.74 17.71
N ASN A 193 7.89 4.79 16.38
CA ASN A 193 8.78 3.93 15.58
C ASN A 193 9.12 4.49 14.19
N GLY A 194 8.56 5.64 13.83
CA GLY A 194 8.79 6.29 12.54
C GLY A 194 8.25 5.57 11.29
N TYR A 195 7.53 4.44 11.44
CA TYR A 195 6.99 3.72 10.26
C TYR A 195 5.88 4.45 9.55
N ILE A 196 5.21 5.38 10.24
CA ILE A 196 4.11 6.18 9.70
C ILE A 196 4.56 7.63 9.52
N HIS A 197 4.32 8.16 8.33
CA HIS A 197 4.28 9.59 8.09
C HIS A 197 2.81 10.01 7.98
N LYS A 198 2.42 11.00 8.75
CA LYS A 198 1.07 11.57 8.72
C LYS A 198 1.13 12.95 8.10
N MET A 199 0.23 13.22 7.16
CA MET A 199 -0.01 14.53 6.61
C MET A 199 -1.50 14.83 6.72
N TRP A 200 -1.86 16.11 6.74
CA TRP A 200 -3.27 16.52 6.82
C TRP A 200 -3.52 17.90 6.27
N GLY A 201 -4.75 18.12 5.84
CA GLY A 201 -5.25 19.42 5.44
C GLY A 201 -6.68 19.64 5.93
N ASP A 202 -6.97 20.85 6.36
CA ASP A 202 -8.32 21.24 6.82
C ASP A 202 -9.00 22.15 5.81
N GLY A 203 -10.02 21.63 5.14
CA GLY A 203 -10.83 22.32 4.14
C GLY A 203 -11.87 23.28 4.70
N SER A 204 -11.96 23.45 6.03
CA SER A 204 -12.96 24.36 6.66
C SER A 204 -12.82 25.81 6.19
N ASN A 205 -11.60 26.23 5.85
CA ASN A 205 -11.28 27.56 5.36
C ASN A 205 -10.90 27.58 3.87
N ALA A 206 -11.43 26.65 3.08
CA ALA A 206 -11.17 26.55 1.65
C ALA A 206 -11.49 27.86 0.92
N ARG A 207 -10.58 28.26 0.02
CA ARG A 207 -10.76 29.44 -0.82
C ARG A 207 -11.34 29.07 -2.17
N LYS A 208 -12.06 30.00 -2.80
CA LYS A 208 -12.58 29.81 -4.17
C LYS A 208 -11.43 29.52 -5.15
N ASP A 209 -11.65 28.54 -5.99
CA ASP A 209 -10.69 28.10 -7.00
C ASP A 209 -11.41 27.59 -8.26
N ASN A 210 -10.96 26.46 -8.79
CA ASN A 210 -11.55 25.79 -9.95
C ASN A 210 -12.95 25.22 -9.63
N LEU A 211 -13.65 24.84 -10.69
CA LEU A 211 -15.05 24.36 -10.58
C LEU A 211 -15.14 23.12 -9.67
N SER A 212 -14.22 22.17 -9.78
CA SER A 212 -14.28 20.92 -8.99
C SER A 212 -14.16 21.20 -7.49
N ASN A 213 -13.19 22.02 -7.07
CA ASN A 213 -13.01 22.40 -5.66
C ASN A 213 -14.22 23.16 -5.10
N ASN A 214 -14.74 24.10 -5.87
CA ASN A 214 -15.90 24.90 -5.45
C ASN A 214 -17.14 24.03 -5.29
N LEU A 215 -17.39 23.09 -6.22
CA LEU A 215 -18.51 22.17 -6.15
C LEU A 215 -18.33 21.12 -5.04
N TYR A 216 -17.11 20.62 -4.84
CA TYR A 216 -16.82 19.70 -3.73
C TYR A 216 -17.15 20.34 -2.38
N ASN A 217 -16.63 21.55 -2.13
CA ASN A 217 -16.95 22.28 -0.90
C ASN A 217 -18.43 22.55 -0.70
N LYS A 218 -19.16 22.79 -1.80
CA LYS A 218 -20.60 23.07 -1.76
C LYS A 218 -21.44 21.81 -1.50
N TYR A 219 -21.07 20.67 -2.10
CA TYR A 219 -21.90 19.47 -2.13
C TYR A 219 -21.44 18.38 -1.17
N LEU A 220 -20.24 18.47 -0.56
CA LEU A 220 -19.82 17.53 0.47
C LEU A 220 -20.81 17.56 1.63
N PRO A 221 -21.62 16.50 1.84
CA PRO A 221 -22.60 16.46 2.90
C PRO A 221 -21.91 16.23 4.26
N SER A 222 -22.63 16.50 5.34
CA SER A 222 -22.19 16.08 6.66
C SER A 222 -22.24 14.55 6.77
N MET A 223 -21.17 13.97 7.31
CA MET A 223 -21.01 12.54 7.57
C MET A 223 -21.32 12.26 9.03
N SER A 224 -22.44 11.59 9.29
CA SER A 224 -22.97 11.37 10.65
C SER A 224 -22.03 10.60 11.58
N HIS A 225 -21.10 9.81 11.02
CA HIS A 225 -20.11 9.04 11.78
C HIS A 225 -18.89 9.87 12.19
N LEU A 226 -18.70 11.06 11.60
CA LEU A 226 -17.54 11.91 11.89
C LEU A 226 -17.92 13.05 12.84
N PRO A 227 -17.03 13.39 13.78
CA PRO A 227 -17.20 14.59 14.60
C PRO A 227 -17.06 15.87 13.76
N GLU A 228 -17.51 17.00 14.30
CA GLU A 228 -17.60 18.27 13.59
C GLU A 228 -16.25 18.74 13.02
N ASP A 229 -15.17 18.57 13.78
CA ASP A 229 -13.81 18.95 13.39
C ASP A 229 -13.21 18.09 12.28
N LYS A 230 -13.84 16.96 11.93
CA LYS A 230 -13.38 16.05 10.87
C LYS A 230 -14.22 16.11 9.59
N GLN A 231 -15.28 16.90 9.55
CA GLN A 231 -16.20 16.97 8.39
C GLN A 231 -15.56 17.51 7.10
N ARG A 232 -14.41 18.19 7.19
CA ARG A 232 -13.68 18.79 6.07
C ARG A 232 -12.19 18.41 6.10
N TYR A 233 -11.85 17.42 6.89
CA TYR A 233 -10.45 17.06 7.16
C TYR A 233 -9.99 15.98 6.20
N TRP A 234 -8.86 16.21 5.54
CA TRP A 234 -8.20 15.27 4.66
C TRP A 234 -6.97 14.74 5.39
N LEU A 235 -6.89 13.42 5.55
CA LEU A 235 -5.80 12.73 6.21
C LEU A 235 -5.04 11.89 5.21
N TYR A 236 -3.73 11.89 5.35
CA TYR A 236 -2.83 11.13 4.52
C TYR A 236 -1.86 10.39 5.43
N TYR A 237 -1.76 9.09 5.24
CA TYR A 237 -0.82 8.26 5.98
C TYR A 237 0.07 7.50 4.99
N ARG A 238 1.38 7.69 5.07
CA ARG A 238 2.31 6.82 4.39
C ARG A 238 2.82 5.77 5.36
N LEU A 239 2.54 4.50 5.11
CA LEU A 239 3.14 3.36 5.78
C LEU A 239 4.42 2.97 5.04
N TRP A 240 5.54 2.95 5.76
CA TRP A 240 6.81 2.49 5.20
C TRP A 240 6.75 1.03 4.76
N PRO A 241 7.29 0.64 3.57
CA PRO A 241 8.02 1.52 2.65
C PRO A 241 7.16 2.16 1.56
N ASN A 242 6.06 1.57 1.13
CA ASN A 242 5.50 1.78 -0.20
C ASN A 242 3.97 1.85 -0.25
N LEU A 243 3.32 2.19 0.86
CA LEU A 243 1.86 2.30 0.92
C LEU A 243 1.44 3.68 1.42
N ALA A 244 0.44 4.26 0.77
CA ALA A 244 -0.25 5.46 1.19
C ALA A 244 -1.74 5.19 1.42
N PHE A 245 -2.33 5.78 2.47
CA PHE A 245 -3.77 5.85 2.73
C PHE A 245 -4.21 7.30 2.69
N ASP A 246 -5.14 7.61 1.82
CA ASP A 246 -5.76 8.90 1.68
C ASP A 246 -7.19 8.82 2.21
N ILE A 247 -7.46 9.45 3.36
CA ILE A 247 -8.72 9.33 4.08
C ILE A 247 -9.45 10.66 4.07
N TYR A 248 -10.63 10.67 3.50
CA TYR A 248 -11.51 11.83 3.34
C TYR A 248 -12.83 11.62 4.12
N PRO A 249 -13.62 12.64 4.33
CA PRO A 249 -14.91 12.46 5.01
C PRO A 249 -15.82 11.42 4.36
N GLU A 250 -15.90 11.40 3.03
CA GLU A 250 -16.88 10.61 2.26
C GLU A 250 -16.32 9.31 1.66
N GLN A 251 -15.00 9.13 1.69
CA GLN A 251 -14.31 7.96 1.13
C GLN A 251 -12.89 7.85 1.66
N MET A 252 -12.22 6.77 1.31
CA MET A 252 -10.77 6.66 1.38
C MET A 252 -10.24 6.00 0.12
N ASP A 253 -8.98 6.20 -0.19
CA ASP A 253 -8.26 5.34 -1.15
C ASP A 253 -6.90 4.95 -0.60
N PHE A 254 -6.31 3.93 -1.20
CA PHE A 254 -4.91 3.66 -0.99
C PHE A 254 -4.15 3.74 -2.30
N MET A 255 -2.88 4.09 -2.20
CA MET A 255 -1.93 4.05 -3.29
C MET A 255 -0.71 3.22 -2.85
N GLN A 256 -0.45 2.13 -3.57
CA GLN A 256 0.68 1.24 -3.29
C GLN A 256 1.70 1.35 -4.42
N PHE A 257 2.95 1.65 -4.06
CA PHE A 257 4.07 1.84 -4.99
C PHE A 257 4.84 0.52 -5.10
N ILE A 258 4.47 -0.33 -6.06
CA ILE A 258 5.07 -1.65 -6.24
C ILE A 258 6.26 -1.53 -7.19
N PRO A 259 7.50 -1.70 -6.71
CA PRO A 259 8.66 -1.65 -7.59
C PRO A 259 8.67 -2.83 -8.56
N ILE A 260 8.81 -2.56 -9.84
CA ILE A 260 9.03 -3.57 -10.88
C ILE A 260 10.52 -3.78 -11.08
N ASP A 261 11.26 -2.68 -11.22
CA ASP A 261 12.71 -2.62 -11.29
C ASP A 261 13.24 -1.31 -10.71
N ALA A 262 14.51 -1.00 -10.94
CA ALA A 262 15.15 0.21 -10.42
C ALA A 262 14.57 1.51 -10.99
N GLN A 263 13.88 1.46 -12.14
CA GLN A 263 13.38 2.64 -12.85
C GLN A 263 11.89 2.58 -13.17
N THR A 264 11.22 1.49 -12.79
CA THR A 264 9.81 1.29 -13.10
C THR A 264 9.05 0.92 -11.83
N THR A 265 7.94 1.60 -11.61
CA THR A 265 7.03 1.34 -10.49
C THR A 265 5.63 1.11 -11.01
N MET A 266 4.94 0.10 -10.50
CA MET A 266 3.50 -0.07 -10.68
C MET A 266 2.78 0.65 -9.54
N ILE A 267 1.93 1.63 -9.86
CA ILE A 267 1.02 2.22 -8.88
C ILE A 267 -0.27 1.40 -8.90
N ARG A 268 -0.62 0.83 -7.76
CA ARG A 268 -1.89 0.17 -7.50
C ARG A 268 -2.75 1.06 -6.63
N GLU A 269 -4.00 1.29 -7.04
CA GLU A 269 -4.90 2.25 -6.39
C GLU A 269 -6.34 1.78 -6.48
N ILE A 270 -7.09 1.91 -5.40
CA ILE A 270 -8.53 1.69 -5.33
C ILE A 270 -9.14 2.56 -4.23
N ALA A 271 -10.35 3.07 -4.49
CA ALA A 271 -11.13 3.82 -3.52
C ALA A 271 -12.19 2.96 -2.83
N TYR A 272 -12.45 3.25 -1.56
CA TYR A 272 -13.47 2.62 -0.72
C TYR A 272 -14.36 3.67 -0.07
N ALA A 273 -15.61 3.34 0.20
CA ALA A 273 -16.51 4.18 0.96
C ALA A 273 -17.53 3.38 1.77
N LEU A 274 -18.06 3.99 2.80
CA LEU A 274 -19.23 3.46 3.48
C LEU A 274 -20.43 3.42 2.52
N PRO A 275 -21.31 2.41 2.64
CA PRO A 275 -22.55 2.38 1.87
C PRO A 275 -23.37 3.65 2.13
N ASP A 276 -23.56 4.47 1.10
CA ASP A 276 -24.34 5.70 1.17
C ASP A 276 -25.03 5.94 -0.19
N ASN A 277 -26.35 6.07 -0.15
CA ASN A 277 -27.18 6.26 -1.35
C ASN A 277 -27.54 7.72 -1.60
N ARG A 278 -27.10 8.66 -0.74
CA ARG A 278 -27.35 10.09 -0.94
C ARG A 278 -26.68 10.57 -2.22
N ARG A 279 -27.42 11.35 -3.01
CA ARG A 279 -26.89 11.90 -4.27
C ARG A 279 -25.71 12.83 -4.03
N GLU A 280 -25.76 13.62 -2.98
CA GLU A 280 -24.71 14.56 -2.59
C GLU A 280 -23.39 13.82 -2.31
N THR A 281 -23.44 12.69 -1.60
CA THR A 281 -22.27 11.84 -1.33
C THR A 281 -21.65 11.31 -2.63
N LYS A 282 -22.49 10.82 -3.57
CA LYS A 282 -21.98 10.35 -4.88
C LYS A 282 -21.34 11.48 -5.70
N VAL A 283 -21.91 12.68 -5.63
CA VAL A 283 -21.32 13.87 -6.27
C VAL A 283 -19.99 14.25 -5.61
N ALA A 284 -19.92 14.24 -4.27
CA ALA A 284 -18.68 14.52 -3.55
C ALA A 284 -17.58 13.52 -3.89
N GLN A 285 -17.88 12.21 -3.89
CA GLN A 285 -16.95 11.13 -4.29
C GLN A 285 -16.40 11.34 -5.71
N TYR A 286 -17.27 11.68 -6.66
CA TYR A 286 -16.84 11.97 -8.04
C TYR A 286 -15.94 13.22 -8.13
N LEU A 287 -16.26 14.27 -7.36
CA LEU A 287 -15.47 15.49 -7.35
C LEU A 287 -14.13 15.30 -6.66
N ASN A 288 -14.08 14.51 -5.57
CA ASN A 288 -12.85 14.08 -4.92
C ASN A 288 -11.94 13.35 -5.91
N TRP A 289 -12.48 12.35 -6.63
CA TRP A 289 -11.73 11.65 -7.68
C TRP A 289 -11.18 12.62 -8.75
N ARG A 290 -11.96 13.62 -9.18
CA ARG A 290 -11.48 14.62 -10.15
C ARG A 290 -10.35 15.46 -9.64
N ILE A 291 -10.43 15.89 -8.37
CA ILE A 291 -9.41 16.70 -7.69
C ILE A 291 -8.12 15.89 -7.60
N ASN A 292 -8.17 14.67 -7.07
CA ASN A 292 -7.01 13.80 -6.91
C ASN A 292 -6.40 13.42 -8.27
N ARG A 293 -7.22 13.18 -9.30
CA ARG A 293 -6.71 12.94 -10.65
C ARG A 293 -5.94 14.13 -11.21
N GLN A 294 -6.36 15.34 -10.93
CA GLN A 294 -5.62 16.55 -11.34
C GLN A 294 -4.28 16.61 -10.61
N VAL A 295 -4.27 16.45 -9.29
CA VAL A 295 -3.05 16.41 -8.46
C VAL A 295 -2.08 15.34 -8.96
N ASN A 296 -2.55 14.10 -9.14
CA ASN A 296 -1.73 13.00 -9.66
C ASN A 296 -1.13 13.26 -11.05
N ASN A 297 -1.82 14.02 -11.91
CA ASN A 297 -1.28 14.40 -13.23
C ASN A 297 -0.18 15.46 -13.11
N GLU A 298 -0.35 16.43 -12.21
CA GLU A 298 0.64 17.46 -11.90
C GLU A 298 1.91 16.81 -11.33
N ASP A 299 1.78 15.90 -10.37
CA ASP A 299 2.87 15.13 -9.78
C ASP A 299 3.59 14.24 -10.80
N THR A 300 2.85 13.55 -11.66
CA THR A 300 3.44 12.65 -12.66
C THR A 300 4.48 13.38 -13.52
N GLN A 301 4.22 14.61 -13.89
CA GLN A 301 5.16 15.43 -14.67
C GLN A 301 6.41 15.76 -13.86
N LEU A 302 6.23 16.15 -12.60
CA LEU A 302 7.34 16.57 -11.72
C LEU A 302 8.26 15.40 -11.38
N ILE A 303 7.70 14.25 -10.97
CA ILE A 303 8.51 13.08 -10.62
C ILE A 303 9.28 12.52 -11.83
N ASN A 304 8.72 12.61 -13.05
CA ASN A 304 9.46 12.25 -14.27
C ASN A 304 10.66 13.16 -14.46
N TRP A 305 10.50 14.49 -14.33
CA TRP A 305 11.61 15.43 -14.47
C TRP A 305 12.67 15.24 -13.39
N VAL A 306 12.25 14.94 -12.14
CA VAL A 306 13.20 14.63 -11.06
C VAL A 306 14.00 13.37 -11.41
N GLN A 307 13.34 12.30 -11.88
CA GLN A 307 14.02 11.06 -12.28
C GLN A 307 15.02 11.32 -13.42
N GLU A 308 14.64 12.10 -14.43
CA GLU A 308 15.53 12.50 -15.52
C GLU A 308 16.73 13.30 -15.01
N GLY A 309 16.49 14.27 -14.11
CA GLY A 309 17.52 15.08 -13.49
C GLY A 309 18.52 14.27 -12.68
N MET A 310 18.02 13.30 -11.89
CA MET A 310 18.87 12.40 -11.09
C MET A 310 19.75 11.46 -11.94
N ASN A 311 19.36 11.17 -13.16
CA ASN A 311 20.17 10.40 -14.10
C ASN A 311 21.33 11.24 -14.74
N SER A 312 21.36 12.54 -14.49
CA SER A 312 22.40 13.42 -15.02
C SER A 312 23.70 13.32 -14.22
N ASN A 313 24.83 13.20 -14.89
CA ASN A 313 26.16 13.26 -14.25
C ASN A 313 26.48 14.64 -13.62
N LYS A 314 25.62 15.63 -13.78
CA LYS A 314 25.76 16.96 -13.19
C LYS A 314 24.91 17.15 -11.95
N PHE A 315 23.98 16.23 -11.68
CA PHE A 315 23.18 16.27 -10.47
C PHE A 315 24.07 16.07 -9.24
N LYS A 316 23.85 16.90 -8.23
CA LYS A 316 24.44 16.78 -6.89
C LYS A 316 23.33 16.82 -5.87
N ASP A 317 23.54 16.22 -4.72
CA ASP A 317 22.58 16.23 -3.63
C ASP A 317 22.19 17.66 -3.25
N GLY A 318 20.89 17.93 -3.27
CA GLY A 318 20.31 19.18 -2.79
C GLY A 318 20.11 19.16 -1.26
N PRO A 319 20.15 20.30 -0.58
CA PRO A 319 19.82 20.38 0.84
C PRO A 319 18.31 20.19 1.04
N LEU A 320 17.93 19.42 2.06
CA LEU A 320 16.56 19.34 2.53
C LEU A 320 16.26 20.45 3.51
N ALA A 321 15.07 21.03 3.43
CA ALA A 321 14.59 22.00 4.39
C ALA A 321 14.28 21.35 5.74
N LYS A 322 14.34 22.12 6.82
CA LYS A 322 14.01 21.63 8.17
C LYS A 322 12.57 21.13 8.31
N THR A 323 11.69 21.55 7.43
CA THR A 323 10.27 21.17 7.39
C THR A 323 10.03 19.87 6.59
N GLU A 324 11.02 19.40 5.82
CA GLU A 324 10.93 18.15 5.06
C GLU A 324 11.27 16.91 5.94
N ILE A 325 10.70 16.87 7.13
CA ILE A 325 10.99 15.86 8.16
C ILE A 325 10.71 14.43 7.66
N CYS A 326 9.68 14.24 6.86
CA CYS A 326 9.31 12.94 6.30
C CYS A 326 10.33 12.45 5.25
N LEU A 327 10.89 13.36 4.44
CA LEU A 327 11.96 13.02 3.49
C LEU A 327 13.26 12.68 4.22
N ILE A 328 13.62 13.47 5.24
CA ILE A 328 14.80 13.21 6.07
C ILE A 328 14.72 11.82 6.72
N ASP A 329 13.56 11.49 7.28
CA ASP A 329 13.31 10.18 7.88
C ASP A 329 13.33 9.04 6.85
N SER A 330 12.69 9.23 5.68
CA SER A 330 12.72 8.27 4.58
C SER A 330 14.13 7.97 4.11
N ALA A 331 14.92 9.01 3.88
CA ALA A 331 16.32 8.88 3.47
C ALA A 331 17.16 8.14 4.53
N SER A 332 16.92 8.39 5.82
CA SER A 332 17.56 7.65 6.91
C SER A 332 17.22 6.16 6.87
N LYS A 333 15.94 5.81 6.70
CA LYS A 333 15.48 4.42 6.60
C LYS A 333 16.07 3.68 5.39
N VAL A 334 16.16 4.35 4.24
CA VAL A 334 16.82 3.78 3.06
C VAL A 334 18.29 3.48 3.38
N ARG A 335 19.03 4.43 3.97
CA ARG A 335 20.44 4.22 4.35
C ARG A 335 20.62 3.11 5.37
N ASN A 336 19.75 3.02 6.36
CA ASN A 336 19.78 1.97 7.38
C ASN A 336 19.48 0.58 6.78
N SER A 337 18.57 0.50 5.81
CA SER A 337 18.22 -0.75 5.12
C SER A 337 19.23 -1.14 4.06
N LEU A 338 19.91 -0.16 3.48
CA LEU A 338 20.87 -0.29 2.38
C LEU A 338 22.10 0.59 2.66
N PRO A 339 22.94 0.27 3.65
CA PRO A 339 24.10 1.11 4.00
C PRO A 339 25.10 1.26 2.83
N VAL A 340 25.11 0.35 1.87
CA VAL A 340 25.87 0.50 0.62
C VAL A 340 25.49 1.76 -0.18
N ALA A 341 24.26 2.25 -0.03
CA ALA A 341 23.82 3.49 -0.66
C ALA A 341 24.45 4.76 -0.07
N SER A 342 25.15 4.66 1.06
CA SER A 342 25.89 5.75 1.69
C SER A 342 27.36 5.83 1.29
N LEU A 343 27.85 4.91 0.46
CA LEU A 343 29.22 4.92 -0.01
C LEU A 343 29.43 6.07 -1.01
N GLN A 344 30.56 6.75 -0.89
CA GLN A 344 30.92 7.86 -1.80
C GLN A 344 31.17 7.39 -3.25
N ILE A 345 31.58 6.12 -3.41
CA ILE A 345 31.82 5.50 -4.70
C ILE A 345 30.92 4.28 -4.78
N ALA A 346 30.07 4.23 -5.78
CA ALA A 346 29.21 3.08 -6.03
C ALA A 346 30.06 1.83 -6.35
N PRO A 347 29.86 0.72 -5.65
CA PRO A 347 30.54 -0.54 -6.00
C PRO A 347 29.98 -1.09 -7.33
N LYS A 348 30.67 -2.09 -7.87
CA LYS A 348 30.17 -2.82 -9.05
C LYS A 348 28.85 -3.50 -8.71
N GLU A 349 27.93 -3.55 -9.65
CA GLU A 349 26.60 -4.12 -9.47
C GLU A 349 26.63 -5.54 -8.87
N SER A 350 27.57 -6.39 -9.36
CA SER A 350 27.76 -7.75 -8.85
C SER A 350 28.23 -7.85 -7.39
N GLU A 351 28.71 -6.76 -6.81
CA GLU A 351 29.27 -6.71 -5.45
C GLU A 351 28.33 -6.02 -4.44
N ILE A 352 27.28 -5.33 -4.93
CA ILE A 352 26.38 -4.52 -4.09
C ILE A 352 25.78 -5.35 -2.94
N SER A 353 25.22 -6.51 -3.23
CA SER A 353 24.57 -7.36 -2.21
C SER A 353 25.55 -7.83 -1.14
N LYS A 354 26.77 -8.22 -1.53
CA LYS A 354 27.83 -8.66 -0.61
C LYS A 354 28.29 -7.53 0.29
N ILE A 355 28.62 -6.38 -0.29
CA ILE A 355 29.10 -5.21 0.45
C ILE A 355 28.01 -4.70 1.38
N ASN A 356 26.73 -4.69 0.94
CA ASN A 356 25.63 -4.29 1.81
C ASN A 356 25.50 -5.21 3.04
N ALA A 357 25.60 -6.51 2.84
CA ALA A 357 25.56 -7.48 3.95
C ALA A 357 26.72 -7.27 4.95
N GLU A 358 27.93 -7.04 4.45
CA GLU A 358 29.10 -6.75 5.29
C GLU A 358 28.94 -5.46 6.11
N LEU A 359 28.42 -4.39 5.49
CA LEU A 359 28.14 -3.11 6.17
C LEU A 359 27.05 -3.23 7.22
N MET A 360 26.01 -4.03 6.97
CA MET A 360 24.94 -4.28 7.97
C MET A 360 25.49 -5.01 9.20
N LEU A 361 26.38 -5.98 9.02
CA LEU A 361 27.02 -6.70 10.13
C LEU A 361 27.97 -5.82 10.97
N SER A 362 28.59 -4.82 10.36
CA SER A 362 29.50 -3.90 11.05
C SER A 362 28.77 -2.77 11.81
N SER A 363 27.46 -2.63 11.60
CA SER A 363 26.62 -1.58 12.22
C SER A 363 25.83 -2.10 13.45
N THR A 364 25.91 -3.41 13.72
CA THR A 364 25.39 -4.07 14.92
C THR A 364 26.48 -4.24 15.97
#